data_cf00b13bd12e0ca1a19912ab1af4d185
#
_entry.id   cf00b13bd12e0ca1a19912ab1af4d185
#
_cell.length_a   1.000
_cell.length_b   1.000
_cell.length_c   1.000
_cell.angle_alpha   90.00
_cell.angle_beta   90.00
_cell.angle_gamma   90.00
#
_symmetry.space_group_name_H-M   'P 1'
#
loop_
_entity.id
_entity.type
_entity.pdbx_description
1 polymer ?
#
loop_
_entity_poly.entity_id
_entity_poly.type
_entity_poly.pdbx_seq_one_letter_code
_entity_poly.pdbx_strand_id
1 'polypeptide(L)'
;MIEKETMHADAFHIRQAVPADVKLILQFIQKLGAYEKLSHEVVATEEKLHKTLFEQRMAEVIIGEYQGAPVGFALFFHNYSTFLGQAGIYLEDLFVD
;
A
#
# COMPACT_ATOMS: atom_id res chain seq x y z
N MET A 1 3.92 31.65 -9.21
CA MET A 1 2.79 31.41 -8.49
C MET A 1 2.11 30.17 -8.89
N ILE A 2 1.46 30.14 -10.03
CA ILE A 2 0.83 28.92 -10.48
C ILE A 2 1.84 27.81 -10.63
N GLU A 3 2.99 28.11 -11.16
CA GLU A 3 4.05 27.12 -11.28
C GLU A 3 4.47 26.55 -9.93
N LYS A 4 4.56 27.42 -8.94
CA LYS A 4 4.95 26.99 -7.62
C LYS A 4 3.91 26.10 -7.01
N GLU A 5 2.65 26.41 -7.19
CA GLU A 5 1.58 25.56 -6.70
C GLU A 5 1.56 24.23 -7.41
N THR A 6 1.79 24.24 -8.72
CA THR A 6 1.87 23.02 -9.50
C THR A 6 3.01 22.14 -8.99
N MET A 7 4.15 22.73 -8.68
CA MET A 7 5.27 21.97 -8.13
C MET A 7 4.94 21.35 -6.80
N HIS A 8 4.21 22.06 -5.95
CA HIS A 8 3.75 21.49 -4.70
C HIS A 8 2.81 20.32 -4.91
N ALA A 9 1.88 20.47 -5.83
CA ALA A 9 0.93 19.42 -6.16
C ALA A 9 1.67 18.20 -6.71
N ASP A 10 2.72 18.43 -7.50
CA ASP A 10 3.50 17.34 -8.11
C ASP A 10 4.49 16.72 -7.14
N ALA A 11 4.76 17.36 -6.01
CA ALA A 11 5.72 16.85 -5.06
C ALA A 11 5.24 15.54 -4.40
N PHE A 12 3.95 15.40 -4.25
CA PHE A 12 3.36 14.19 -3.65
C PHE A 12 2.34 13.58 -4.60
N HIS A 13 2.46 12.29 -4.86
CA HIS A 13 1.42 11.56 -5.58
C HIS A 13 1.25 10.16 -5.05
N ILE A 14 0.07 9.64 -5.39
CA ILE A 14 -0.32 8.28 -5.06
C ILE A 14 -0.39 7.52 -6.36
N ARG A 15 0.21 6.35 -6.38
CA ARG A 15 0.14 5.47 -7.55
C ARG A 15 -0.22 4.06 -7.14
N GLN A 16 -0.76 3.32 -8.07
CA GLN A 16 -1.04 1.91 -7.85
C GLN A 16 0.27 1.13 -7.88
N ALA A 17 0.38 0.14 -7.00
CA ALA A 17 1.56 -0.71 -6.98
C ALA A 17 1.58 -1.62 -8.21
N VAL A 18 2.78 -1.96 -8.64
CA VAL A 18 3.03 -2.90 -9.73
C VAL A 18 3.91 -4.04 -9.20
N PRO A 19 4.02 -5.16 -9.94
CA PRO A 19 4.80 -6.30 -9.42
C PRO A 19 6.23 -5.97 -9.03
N ALA A 20 6.86 -5.00 -9.68
CA ALA A 20 8.20 -4.58 -9.32
C ALA A 20 8.28 -3.96 -7.92
N ASP A 21 7.15 -3.61 -7.32
CA ASP A 21 7.10 -2.99 -5.99
C ASP A 21 7.07 -4.02 -4.85
N VAL A 22 7.09 -5.31 -5.13
CA VAL A 22 6.92 -6.34 -4.10
C VAL A 22 7.93 -6.18 -2.97
N LYS A 23 9.19 -5.94 -3.33
CA LYS A 23 10.23 -5.76 -2.31
C LYS A 23 9.95 -4.53 -1.45
N LEU A 24 9.54 -3.44 -2.06
CA LEU A 24 9.19 -2.21 -1.35
C LEU A 24 8.00 -2.43 -0.42
N ILE A 25 6.98 -3.14 -0.91
CA ILE A 25 5.80 -3.43 -0.10
C ILE A 25 6.19 -4.24 1.13
N LEU A 26 7.04 -5.24 0.96
CA LEU A 26 7.52 -6.03 2.10
C LEU A 26 8.27 -5.17 3.10
N GLN A 27 9.10 -4.25 2.60
CA GLN A 27 9.82 -3.33 3.49
C GLN A 27 8.86 -2.47 4.31
N PHE A 28 7.80 -1.96 3.69
CA PHE A 28 6.80 -1.18 4.41
C PHE A 28 6.06 -2.03 5.45
N ILE A 29 5.72 -3.26 5.11
CA ILE A 29 5.07 -4.17 6.07
C ILE A 29 5.98 -4.43 7.26
N GLN A 30 7.27 -4.64 7.01
CA GLN A 30 8.24 -4.84 8.07
C GLN A 30 8.40 -3.60 8.95
N LYS A 31 8.41 -2.41 8.34
CA LYS A 31 8.47 -1.17 9.10
C LYS A 31 7.22 -0.97 9.96
N LEU A 32 6.06 -1.29 9.41
CA LEU A 32 4.81 -1.20 10.16
C LEU A 32 4.84 -2.16 11.35
N GLY A 33 5.28 -3.40 11.12
CA GLY A 33 5.43 -4.37 12.19
C GLY A 33 6.37 -3.90 13.28
N ALA A 34 7.50 -3.29 12.89
CA ALA A 34 8.45 -2.76 13.86
C ALA A 34 7.84 -1.59 14.64
N TYR A 35 7.12 -0.72 13.97
CA TYR A 35 6.46 0.41 14.62
C TYR A 35 5.45 -0.07 15.68
N GLU A 36 4.72 -1.14 15.37
CA GLU A 36 3.72 -1.69 16.27
C GLU A 36 4.31 -2.71 17.25
N LYS A 37 5.63 -2.94 17.19
CA LYS A 37 6.34 -3.90 18.03
C LYS A 37 5.83 -5.33 17.80
N LEU A 38 5.46 -5.62 16.56
CA LEU A 38 4.96 -6.94 16.16
C LEU A 38 5.82 -7.54 15.05
N SER A 39 7.10 -7.17 15.01
CA SER A 39 8.01 -7.65 13.94
C SER A 39 8.04 -9.17 13.84
N HIS A 40 7.92 -9.86 14.97
CA HIS A 40 7.97 -11.32 14.98
C HIS A 40 6.74 -11.96 14.34
N GLU A 41 5.69 -11.18 14.11
CA GLU A 41 4.48 -11.68 13.45
C GLU A 41 4.50 -11.49 11.94
N VAL A 42 5.50 -10.78 11.42
CA VAL A 42 5.60 -10.57 9.98
C VAL A 42 6.29 -11.77 9.36
N VAL A 43 5.50 -12.63 8.74
CA VAL A 43 5.99 -13.84 8.08
C VAL A 43 5.81 -13.79 6.57
N ALA A 44 5.35 -12.66 6.05
CA ALA A 44 5.19 -12.47 4.61
C ALA A 44 6.54 -12.51 3.91
N THR A 45 6.54 -12.97 2.67
CA THR A 45 7.73 -13.00 1.83
C THR A 45 7.41 -12.34 0.50
N GLU A 46 8.44 -11.98 -0.26
CA GLU A 46 8.23 -11.41 -1.58
C GLU A 46 7.43 -12.36 -2.47
N GLU A 47 7.73 -13.65 -2.39
CA GLU A 47 7.03 -14.65 -3.19
C GLU A 47 5.55 -14.72 -2.84
N LYS A 48 5.21 -14.73 -1.56
CA LYS A 48 3.83 -14.76 -1.12
C LYS A 48 3.08 -13.50 -1.54
N LEU A 49 3.72 -12.34 -1.40
CA LEU A 49 3.10 -11.07 -1.78
C LEU A 49 2.87 -11.00 -3.27
N HIS A 50 3.85 -11.43 -4.07
CA HIS A 50 3.68 -11.44 -5.52
C HIS A 50 2.49 -12.29 -5.92
N LYS A 51 2.39 -13.47 -5.34
CA LYS A 51 1.32 -14.39 -5.66
C LYS A 51 -0.05 -13.84 -5.28
N THR A 52 -0.18 -13.37 -4.04
CA THR A 52 -1.49 -12.95 -3.52
C THR A 52 -1.93 -11.59 -4.08
N LEU A 53 -1.01 -10.67 -4.29
CA LEU A 53 -1.36 -9.32 -4.72
C LEU A 53 -1.44 -9.19 -6.24
N PHE A 54 -0.56 -9.84 -6.97
CA PHE A 54 -0.43 -9.59 -8.40
C PHE A 54 -0.88 -10.75 -9.28
N GLU A 55 -0.86 -11.98 -8.78
CA GLU A 55 -1.40 -13.13 -9.52
C GLU A 55 -2.84 -13.40 -9.15
N GLN A 56 -3.12 -13.54 -7.86
CA GLN A 56 -4.46 -13.84 -7.37
C GLN A 56 -5.32 -12.59 -7.15
N ARG A 57 -4.69 -11.45 -7.05
CA ARG A 57 -5.36 -10.15 -6.86
C ARG A 57 -6.32 -10.16 -5.68
N MET A 58 -5.85 -10.72 -4.56
CA MET A 58 -6.66 -10.81 -3.35
C MET A 58 -6.79 -9.48 -2.62
N ALA A 59 -5.86 -8.56 -2.86
CA ALA A 59 -5.85 -7.23 -2.28
C ALA A 59 -5.16 -6.27 -3.23
N GLU A 60 -5.29 -4.98 -2.96
CA GLU A 60 -4.68 -3.93 -3.76
C GLU A 60 -3.78 -3.08 -2.89
N VAL A 61 -2.75 -2.51 -3.50
CA VAL A 61 -1.80 -1.64 -2.81
C VAL A 61 -1.62 -0.35 -3.60
N ILE A 62 -1.71 0.76 -2.88
CA ILE A 62 -1.29 2.05 -3.42
C ILE A 62 -0.07 2.52 -2.66
N ILE A 63 0.80 3.23 -3.35
CA ILE A 63 2.06 3.73 -2.81
C ILE A 63 2.05 5.25 -2.92
N GLY A 64 2.37 5.91 -1.82
CA GLY A 64 2.56 7.34 -1.80
C GLY A 64 4.02 7.67 -2.03
N GLU A 65 4.27 8.63 -2.91
CA GLU A 65 5.63 9.10 -3.22
C GLU A 65 5.70 10.60 -2.97
N TYR A 66 6.81 11.03 -2.40
CA TYR A 66 7.10 12.44 -2.21
C TYR A 66 8.42 12.75 -2.90
N GLN A 67 8.36 13.67 -3.87
CA GLN A 67 9.53 14.03 -4.66
C GLN A 67 10.21 12.81 -5.27
N GLY A 68 9.41 11.88 -5.76
CA GLY A 68 9.89 10.69 -6.43
C GLY A 68 10.33 9.56 -5.53
N ALA A 69 10.28 9.75 -4.20
CA ALA A 69 10.68 8.72 -3.25
C ALA A 69 9.45 8.12 -2.56
N PRO A 70 9.37 6.79 -2.45
CA PRO A 70 8.24 6.17 -1.75
C PRO A 70 8.30 6.50 -0.25
N VAL A 71 7.17 6.94 0.30
CA VAL A 71 7.11 7.34 1.69
C VAL A 71 6.02 6.61 2.47
N GLY A 72 5.19 5.84 1.81
CA GLY A 72 4.15 5.11 2.52
C GLY A 72 3.34 4.24 1.59
N PHE A 73 2.44 3.46 2.18
CA PHE A 73 1.57 2.57 1.42
C PHE A 73 0.26 2.37 2.14
N ALA A 74 -0.75 1.94 1.38
CA ALA A 74 -1.98 1.42 1.93
C ALA A 74 -2.31 0.11 1.22
N LEU A 75 -2.74 -0.87 1.98
CA LEU A 75 -3.18 -2.16 1.47
C LEU A 75 -4.64 -2.34 1.85
N PHE A 76 -5.47 -2.65 0.87
CA PHE A 76 -6.90 -2.76 1.09
C PHE A 76 -7.48 -3.85 0.19
N PHE A 77 -8.67 -4.29 0.54
CA PHE A 77 -9.39 -5.27 -0.28
C PHE A 77 -10.87 -4.94 -0.28
N HIS A 78 -11.56 -5.48 -1.27
CA HIS A 78 -13.00 -5.29 -1.42
C HIS A 78 -13.71 -6.38 -0.64
N ASN A 79 -14.69 -5.95 0.16
CA ASN A 79 -15.56 -6.89 0.87
C ASN A 79 -16.99 -6.74 0.33
N TYR A 80 -17.88 -7.55 0.85
CA TYR A 80 -19.27 -7.53 0.40
C TYR A 80 -20.20 -7.69 1.60
N SER A 81 -21.19 -6.81 1.70
CA SER A 81 -22.23 -6.93 2.72
C SER A 81 -23.47 -7.54 2.10
N THR A 82 -23.85 -8.72 2.58
CA THR A 82 -25.07 -9.37 2.12
C THR A 82 -26.30 -8.61 2.57
N PHE A 83 -26.23 -7.98 3.74
CA PHE A 83 -27.35 -7.20 4.26
C PHE A 83 -27.64 -5.99 3.38
N LEU A 84 -26.58 -5.33 2.89
CA LEU A 84 -26.73 -4.13 2.08
C LEU A 84 -26.78 -4.44 0.59
N GLY A 85 -26.36 -5.63 0.18
CA GLY A 85 -26.22 -5.96 -1.23
C GLY A 85 -25.18 -5.11 -1.92
N GLN A 86 -24.14 -4.72 -1.20
CA GLN A 86 -23.13 -3.78 -1.71
C GLN A 86 -21.72 -4.23 -1.39
N ALA A 87 -20.82 -3.93 -2.32
CA ALA A 87 -19.38 -4.08 -2.09
C ALA A 87 -18.87 -2.86 -1.32
N GLY A 88 -17.83 -3.08 -0.53
CA GLY A 88 -17.16 -2.03 0.22
C GLY A 88 -15.66 -2.21 0.12
N ILE A 89 -14.93 -1.32 0.78
CA ILE A 89 -13.48 -1.37 0.84
C ILE A 89 -13.08 -1.52 2.30
N TYR A 90 -12.18 -2.46 2.56
CA TYR A 90 -11.61 -2.67 3.89
C TYR A 90 -10.13 -2.31 3.86
N LEU A 91 -9.75 -1.34 4.67
CA LEU A 91 -8.34 -0.94 4.79
C LEU A 91 -7.68 -1.84 5.83
N GLU A 92 -6.73 -2.65 5.37
CA GLU A 92 -6.00 -3.56 6.25
C GLU A 92 -4.78 -2.88 6.85
N ASP A 93 -3.96 -2.22 6.03
CA ASP A 93 -2.71 -1.61 6.48
C ASP A 93 -2.58 -0.20 5.90
N LEU A 94 -2.07 0.70 6.73
CA LEU A 94 -1.72 2.05 6.32
C LEU A 94 -0.45 2.43 7.06
N PHE A 95 0.59 2.79 6.33
CA PHE A 95 1.86 3.20 6.91
C PHE A 95 2.44 4.37 6.14
N VAL A 96 2.89 5.38 6.87
CA VAL A 96 3.61 6.53 6.32
C VAL A 96 4.91 6.66 7.10
N ASP A 97 5.99 6.66 6.35
CA ASP A 97 7.34 6.73 6.93
C ASP A 97 7.67 8.15 7.41
#